data_3d24f03072e5f3262f31dfde8b87cc47
#
_entry.id   3d24f03072e5f3262f31dfde8b87cc47
#
_cell.length_a   1.000
_cell.length_b   1.000
_cell.length_c   1.000
_cell.angle_alpha   90.00
_cell.angle_beta   90.00
_cell.angle_gamma   90.00
#
_symmetry.space_group_name_H-M   'P 1'
#
loop_
_entity.id
_entity.type
_entity.pdbx_description
1 polymer ?
#
loop_
_entity_poly.entity_id
_entity_poly.type
_entity_poly.pdbx_seq_one_letter_code
_entity_poly.pdbx_strand_id
1 'polypeptide(L)'
;MKSIIKSSLLLCAGVALFAACDKDLEHNPTLQTPKSFVLNAPAYAAQTVDLKTSGTLNFTWSQPEYGFPAAAEYGMQFSTTDHWTKSVDQVVDMDAERGDYAAVGTPTGTCRTSVNAVDIATAIQKMERYEEGHVPTSQTLYARAYSLLNGDTIYSNSVKMSVAPYYIELSDAPVETWYLVGGSFGDGSWGNAQVVPLLPMEGQEYDKKTGKGVISWTGYLSTAGFKLKKNPASWDDGQVGQGASFGDFVYNDGGSSDIKVPTAGYYTITFDTKNLKLKIVPYTGAAPTVYTSMALPGKHDGWTVAGGTPMTAETSVVENHDWKATVTFAEKSTGADGEGCKFAANEIGRAHV
;
A
#
# COMPACT_ATOMS: atom_id res chain seq x y z
N MET A 1 -52.77 -14.11 58.14
CA MET A 1 -51.98 -15.25 57.63
C MET A 1 -52.10 -15.49 56.16
N LYS A 2 -53.22 -15.39 55.44
CA LYS A 2 -53.32 -15.61 53.99
C LYS A 2 -52.61 -14.59 53.11
N SER A 3 -52.41 -13.37 53.58
CA SER A 3 -51.67 -12.29 52.83
C SER A 3 -50.14 -12.48 52.86
N ILE A 4 -49.61 -12.92 54.00
CA ILE A 4 -48.17 -13.14 54.19
C ILE A 4 -47.65 -14.31 53.31
N ILE A 5 -48.49 -15.37 53.20
CA ILE A 5 -48.12 -16.54 52.34
C ILE A 5 -48.10 -16.18 50.87
N LYS A 6 -49.03 -15.32 50.42
CA LYS A 6 -49.03 -14.87 49.02
C LYS A 6 -47.80 -14.00 48.67
N SER A 7 -47.38 -13.12 49.59
CA SER A 7 -46.21 -12.28 49.43
C SER A 7 -44.91 -13.10 49.46
N SER A 8 -44.84 -14.11 50.35
CA SER A 8 -43.67 -15.01 50.40
C SER A 8 -43.55 -15.89 49.14
N LEU A 9 -44.66 -16.35 48.59
CA LEU A 9 -44.69 -17.15 47.38
C LEU A 9 -44.27 -16.33 46.14
N LEU A 10 -44.66 -15.04 46.08
CA LEU A 10 -44.28 -14.13 45.02
C LEU A 10 -42.77 -13.79 45.08
N LEU A 11 -42.23 -13.63 46.30
CA LEU A 11 -40.80 -13.38 46.49
C LEU A 11 -39.96 -14.60 46.13
N CYS A 12 -40.38 -15.82 46.48
CA CYS A 12 -39.70 -17.05 46.08
C CYS A 12 -39.74 -17.29 44.55
N ALA A 13 -40.89 -16.96 43.91
CA ALA A 13 -40.98 -17.03 42.44
C ALA A 13 -40.07 -16.00 41.74
N GLY A 14 -39.94 -14.79 42.31
CA GLY A 14 -39.03 -13.77 41.79
C GLY A 14 -37.56 -14.18 41.89
N VAL A 15 -37.14 -14.79 43.01
CA VAL A 15 -35.75 -15.26 43.19
C VAL A 15 -35.45 -16.46 42.29
N ALA A 16 -36.43 -17.33 42.04
CA ALA A 16 -36.24 -18.47 41.12
C ALA A 16 -36.09 -18.04 39.66
N LEU A 17 -36.65 -16.89 39.25
CA LEU A 17 -36.47 -16.35 37.89
C LEU A 17 -35.07 -15.73 37.67
N PHE A 18 -34.43 -15.24 38.73
CA PHE A 18 -33.05 -14.72 38.61
C PHE A 18 -32.00 -15.84 38.72
N ALA A 19 -32.30 -16.99 39.32
CA ALA A 19 -31.38 -18.12 39.37
C ALA A 19 -31.35 -18.95 38.08
N ALA A 20 -32.30 -18.74 37.14
CA ALA A 20 -32.32 -19.46 35.86
C ALA A 20 -31.39 -18.86 34.80
N CYS A 21 -30.85 -17.63 35.00
CA CYS A 21 -29.96 -17.00 34.04
C CYS A 21 -28.47 -17.37 34.23
N ASP A 22 -28.11 -18.08 35.30
CA ASP A 22 -26.69 -18.35 35.61
C ASP A 22 -26.15 -19.65 34.99
N LYS A 23 -26.99 -20.42 34.30
CA LYS A 23 -26.56 -21.67 33.66
C LYS A 23 -26.28 -21.58 32.18
N ASP A 24 -26.63 -20.47 31.53
CA ASP A 24 -26.37 -20.29 30.09
C ASP A 24 -24.98 -19.71 29.81
N LEU A 25 -24.23 -19.24 30.79
CA LEU A 25 -22.90 -18.68 30.62
C LEU A 25 -21.80 -19.75 30.43
N GLU A 26 -22.08 -21.00 30.84
CA GLU A 26 -21.12 -22.11 30.72
C GLU A 26 -21.02 -22.65 29.28
N HIS A 27 -21.89 -22.26 28.37
CA HIS A 27 -21.93 -22.71 26.98
C HIS A 27 -21.73 -21.59 25.95
N ASN A 28 -21.36 -20.40 26.37
CA ASN A 28 -21.02 -19.35 25.42
C ASN A 28 -19.74 -19.76 24.67
N PRO A 29 -19.79 -19.87 23.34
CA PRO A 29 -18.61 -20.23 22.58
C PRO A 29 -17.53 -19.17 22.79
N THR A 30 -16.37 -19.58 23.32
CA THR A 30 -15.22 -18.71 23.49
C THR A 30 -14.31 -18.84 22.29
N LEU A 31 -13.76 -17.71 21.84
CA LEU A 31 -12.77 -17.71 20.77
C LEU A 31 -11.56 -18.53 21.21
N GLN A 32 -11.23 -19.55 20.43
CA GLN A 32 -10.01 -20.34 20.55
C GLN A 32 -9.12 -20.02 19.36
N THR A 33 -7.85 -19.80 19.61
CA THR A 33 -6.88 -19.63 18.51
C THR A 33 -6.30 -20.99 18.12
N PRO A 34 -6.70 -21.57 16.99
CA PRO A 34 -6.18 -22.84 16.53
C PRO A 34 -4.70 -22.68 16.15
N LYS A 35 -3.92 -23.75 16.35
CA LYS A 35 -2.49 -23.71 16.00
C LYS A 35 -2.25 -23.86 14.50
N SER A 36 -3.11 -24.60 13.82
CA SER A 36 -3.02 -24.84 12.37
C SER A 36 -4.34 -25.42 11.84
N PHE A 37 -4.45 -25.53 10.55
CA PHE A 37 -5.50 -26.25 9.83
C PHE A 37 -4.91 -26.96 8.62
N VAL A 38 -5.69 -27.71 7.85
CA VAL A 38 -5.15 -28.60 6.81
C VAL A 38 -5.51 -28.07 5.42
N LEU A 39 -4.49 -27.73 4.62
CA LEU A 39 -4.62 -27.60 3.17
C LEU A 39 -4.66 -29.00 2.55
N ASN A 40 -5.72 -29.33 1.83
CA ASN A 40 -5.86 -30.60 1.13
C ASN A 40 -4.95 -30.62 -0.11
N ALA A 41 -4.20 -31.70 -0.29
CA ALA A 41 -3.43 -31.91 -1.51
C ALA A 41 -4.39 -32.10 -2.70
N PRO A 42 -4.36 -31.21 -3.70
CA PRO A 42 -5.21 -31.38 -4.88
C PRO A 42 -4.73 -32.58 -5.72
N ALA A 43 -5.64 -33.25 -6.41
CA ALA A 43 -5.33 -34.44 -7.22
C ALA A 43 -4.25 -34.18 -8.28
N TYR A 44 -4.20 -32.97 -8.83
CA TYR A 44 -3.19 -32.56 -9.81
C TYR A 44 -1.79 -32.35 -9.21
N ALA A 45 -1.62 -32.31 -7.88
CA ALA A 45 -0.30 -32.17 -7.25
C ALA A 45 0.61 -33.40 -7.50
N ALA A 46 0.04 -34.54 -7.91
CA ALA A 46 0.79 -35.73 -8.30
C ALA A 46 1.42 -35.64 -9.71
N GLN A 47 1.15 -34.59 -10.45
CA GLN A 47 1.62 -34.38 -11.82
C GLN A 47 2.31 -33.02 -11.93
N THR A 48 3.11 -32.82 -12.98
CA THR A 48 3.62 -31.48 -13.30
C THR A 48 2.51 -30.66 -13.97
N VAL A 49 2.13 -29.55 -13.35
CA VAL A 49 1.10 -28.64 -13.83
C VAL A 49 1.73 -27.61 -14.77
N ASP A 50 1.34 -27.59 -16.02
CA ASP A 50 1.77 -26.57 -16.98
C ASP A 50 1.03 -25.25 -16.70
N LEU A 51 1.74 -24.27 -16.17
CA LEU A 51 1.15 -22.96 -15.80
C LEU A 51 0.78 -22.12 -17.00
N LYS A 52 1.38 -22.36 -18.17
CA LYS A 52 1.07 -21.60 -19.40
C LYS A 52 -0.28 -21.99 -20.01
N THR A 53 -0.62 -23.27 -19.91
CA THR A 53 -1.84 -23.82 -20.53
C THR A 53 -2.97 -24.04 -19.52
N SER A 54 -2.67 -24.04 -18.22
CA SER A 54 -3.68 -24.15 -17.17
C SER A 54 -4.42 -22.83 -16.98
N GLY A 55 -5.73 -22.88 -16.77
CA GLY A 55 -6.55 -21.70 -16.47
C GLY A 55 -6.47 -21.34 -14.99
N THR A 56 -7.12 -22.12 -14.13
CA THR A 56 -7.16 -21.93 -12.69
C THR A 56 -6.82 -23.21 -11.94
N LEU A 57 -6.17 -23.07 -10.80
CA LEU A 57 -5.90 -24.13 -9.86
C LEU A 57 -6.80 -23.98 -8.63
N ASN A 58 -7.51 -25.08 -8.30
CA ASN A 58 -8.47 -25.07 -7.19
C ASN A 58 -7.83 -25.65 -5.93
N PHE A 59 -8.01 -24.96 -4.82
CA PHE A 59 -7.51 -25.34 -3.49
C PHE A 59 -8.67 -25.40 -2.51
N THR A 60 -8.59 -26.35 -1.57
CA THR A 60 -9.54 -26.51 -0.47
C THR A 60 -8.81 -26.82 0.81
N TRP A 61 -9.37 -26.44 1.94
CA TRP A 61 -8.78 -26.66 3.26
C TRP A 61 -9.85 -26.93 4.31
N SER A 62 -9.43 -27.48 5.45
CA SER A 62 -10.32 -27.66 6.59
C SER A 62 -10.58 -26.32 7.25
N GLN A 63 -11.77 -26.14 7.78
CA GLN A 63 -12.08 -24.96 8.61
C GLN A 63 -11.22 -25.01 9.89
N PRO A 64 -10.54 -23.91 10.26
CA PRO A 64 -9.86 -23.81 11.55
C PRO A 64 -10.85 -23.88 12.73
N GLU A 65 -10.43 -24.54 13.80
CA GLU A 65 -11.25 -24.74 15.01
C GLU A 65 -11.18 -23.52 15.95
N TYR A 66 -11.99 -22.50 15.67
CA TYR A 66 -12.07 -21.29 16.50
C TYR A 66 -12.99 -21.40 17.71
N GLY A 67 -13.55 -22.60 17.96
CA GLY A 67 -14.54 -22.83 19.04
C GLY A 67 -15.96 -22.47 18.65
N PHE A 68 -16.15 -21.76 17.54
CA PHE A 68 -17.43 -21.43 16.93
C PHE A 68 -17.24 -21.11 15.43
N PRO A 69 -18.33 -21.07 14.63
CA PRO A 69 -18.25 -20.62 13.24
C PRO A 69 -17.82 -19.15 13.16
N ALA A 70 -16.54 -18.90 12.90
CA ALA A 70 -15.97 -17.56 12.80
C ALA A 70 -15.94 -17.10 11.33
N ALA A 71 -16.21 -15.81 11.09
CA ALA A 71 -16.08 -15.18 9.79
C ALA A 71 -14.60 -14.78 9.54
N ALA A 72 -13.74 -15.79 9.33
CA ALA A 72 -12.34 -15.57 9.00
C ALA A 72 -12.16 -15.30 7.50
N GLU A 73 -11.14 -14.53 7.18
CA GLU A 73 -10.66 -14.34 5.82
C GLU A 73 -9.53 -15.34 5.52
N TYR A 74 -9.55 -15.93 4.33
CA TYR A 74 -8.57 -16.92 3.90
C TYR A 74 -7.89 -16.49 2.63
N GLY A 75 -6.63 -16.89 2.45
CA GLY A 75 -5.90 -16.71 1.20
C GLY A 75 -4.82 -17.76 1.00
N MET A 76 -4.17 -17.69 -0.17
CA MET A 76 -3.13 -18.63 -0.56
C MET A 76 -1.78 -17.94 -0.62
N GLN A 77 -0.75 -18.67 -0.20
CA GLN A 77 0.64 -18.29 -0.35
C GLN A 77 1.41 -19.40 -1.08
N PHE A 78 2.37 -18.99 -1.89
CA PHE A 78 3.19 -19.91 -2.68
C PHE A 78 4.67 -19.59 -2.45
N SER A 79 5.50 -20.64 -2.39
CA SER A 79 6.94 -20.55 -2.24
C SER A 79 7.64 -21.59 -3.12
N THR A 80 8.81 -21.27 -3.64
CA THR A 80 9.65 -22.22 -4.39
C THR A 80 10.59 -23.02 -3.49
N THR A 81 10.75 -22.62 -2.21
CA THR A 81 11.72 -23.15 -1.26
C THR A 81 11.11 -23.70 0.03
N ASP A 82 9.79 -23.59 0.22
CA ASP A 82 9.08 -23.85 1.50
C ASP A 82 9.54 -22.92 2.65
N HIS A 83 10.13 -21.77 2.31
CA HIS A 83 10.42 -20.70 3.25
C HIS A 83 9.35 -19.60 3.13
N TRP A 84 9.08 -18.94 4.28
CA TRP A 84 7.94 -18.03 4.40
C TRP A 84 8.33 -16.79 5.22
N THR A 85 9.54 -16.26 5.00
CA THR A 85 10.11 -15.19 5.82
C THR A 85 9.91 -13.82 5.20
N LYS A 86 10.05 -13.71 3.86
CA LYS A 86 9.94 -12.44 3.15
C LYS A 86 9.04 -12.56 1.91
N SER A 87 7.94 -11.84 1.91
CA SER A 87 7.09 -11.76 0.73
C SER A 87 7.80 -11.02 -0.42
N VAL A 88 7.49 -11.42 -1.67
CA VAL A 88 7.94 -10.67 -2.86
C VAL A 88 7.49 -9.21 -2.84
N ASP A 89 6.36 -8.90 -2.19
CA ASP A 89 5.84 -7.53 -2.08
C ASP A 89 6.58 -6.70 -1.01
N GLN A 90 7.37 -7.35 -0.14
CA GLN A 90 8.26 -6.70 0.83
C GLN A 90 9.66 -6.45 0.28
N VAL A 91 9.97 -6.92 -0.92
CA VAL A 91 11.25 -6.66 -1.59
C VAL A 91 11.30 -5.18 -1.95
N VAL A 92 12.35 -4.49 -1.51
CA VAL A 92 12.53 -3.06 -1.76
C VAL A 92 13.54 -2.77 -2.86
N ASP A 93 14.46 -3.72 -3.10
CA ASP A 93 15.46 -3.67 -4.14
C ASP A 93 15.56 -5.05 -4.80
N MET A 94 14.99 -5.18 -5.99
CA MET A 94 14.96 -6.46 -6.68
C MET A 94 16.32 -6.93 -7.18
N ASP A 95 17.32 -6.06 -7.30
CA ASP A 95 18.67 -6.45 -7.68
C ASP A 95 19.44 -7.03 -6.48
N ALA A 96 19.21 -6.50 -5.29
CA ALA A 96 19.94 -6.86 -4.06
C ALA A 96 19.29 -7.99 -3.25
N GLU A 97 17.97 -8.19 -3.35
CA GLU A 97 17.23 -9.11 -2.47
C GLU A 97 16.12 -9.86 -3.20
N ARG A 98 15.70 -10.98 -2.61
CA ARG A 98 14.61 -11.81 -3.14
C ARG A 98 13.57 -12.08 -2.06
N GLY A 99 12.31 -12.19 -2.47
CA GLY A 99 11.27 -12.76 -1.63
C GLY A 99 11.27 -14.28 -1.75
N ASP A 100 10.90 -14.97 -0.69
CA ASP A 100 10.83 -16.42 -0.64
C ASP A 100 9.40 -16.96 -0.76
N TYR A 101 8.38 -16.06 -0.71
CA TYR A 101 6.99 -16.42 -0.96
C TYR A 101 6.19 -15.24 -1.56
N ALA A 102 5.04 -15.57 -2.12
CA ALA A 102 4.05 -14.61 -2.58
C ALA A 102 2.65 -14.98 -2.09
N ALA A 103 1.85 -13.99 -1.69
CA ALA A 103 0.40 -14.15 -1.57
C ALA A 103 -0.23 -13.98 -2.96
N VAL A 104 -1.10 -14.92 -3.36
CA VAL A 104 -1.67 -14.94 -4.72
C VAL A 104 -3.17 -15.20 -4.65
N GLY A 105 -3.90 -14.47 -5.47
CA GLY A 105 -5.36 -14.55 -5.54
C GLY A 105 -6.05 -13.60 -4.57
N THR A 106 -7.38 -13.51 -4.70
CA THR A 106 -8.20 -12.66 -3.84
C THR A 106 -8.58 -13.42 -2.57
N PRO A 107 -8.48 -12.81 -1.39
CA PRO A 107 -8.96 -13.40 -0.15
C PRO A 107 -10.44 -13.78 -0.21
N THR A 108 -10.81 -14.84 0.52
CA THR A 108 -12.16 -15.41 0.51
C THR A 108 -12.66 -15.72 1.92
N GLY A 109 -13.96 -15.66 2.16
CA GLY A 109 -14.59 -16.10 3.40
C GLY A 109 -14.96 -17.60 3.43
N THR A 110 -14.53 -18.40 2.43
CA THR A 110 -14.85 -19.84 2.32
C THR A 110 -13.58 -20.68 2.31
N CYS A 111 -13.69 -21.95 2.77
CA CYS A 111 -12.54 -22.87 2.84
C CYS A 111 -12.15 -23.45 1.46
N ARG A 112 -12.24 -22.62 0.41
CA ARG A 112 -11.84 -22.97 -0.96
C ARG A 112 -11.55 -21.70 -1.76
N THR A 113 -10.65 -21.82 -2.73
CA THR A 113 -10.39 -20.76 -3.70
C THR A 113 -9.93 -21.33 -5.04
N SER A 114 -10.04 -20.50 -6.08
CA SER A 114 -9.49 -20.77 -7.41
C SER A 114 -8.44 -19.67 -7.69
N VAL A 115 -7.21 -20.07 -7.97
CA VAL A 115 -6.10 -19.15 -8.25
C VAL A 115 -5.74 -19.28 -9.73
N ASN A 116 -5.59 -18.17 -10.45
CA ASN A 116 -5.17 -18.19 -11.84
C ASN A 116 -3.73 -18.70 -11.96
N ALA A 117 -3.50 -19.59 -12.90
CA ALA A 117 -2.17 -20.15 -13.15
C ALA A 117 -1.15 -19.08 -13.56
N VAL A 118 -1.58 -18.04 -14.28
CA VAL A 118 -0.74 -16.91 -14.67
C VAL A 118 -0.28 -16.09 -13.45
N ASP A 119 -1.12 -15.95 -12.42
CA ASP A 119 -0.76 -15.23 -11.20
C ASP A 119 0.29 -16.01 -10.40
N ILE A 120 0.15 -17.35 -10.37
CA ILE A 120 1.16 -18.24 -9.77
C ILE A 120 2.48 -18.16 -10.55
N ALA A 121 2.44 -18.21 -11.89
CA ALA A 121 3.64 -18.09 -12.72
C ALA A 121 4.33 -16.72 -12.54
N THR A 122 3.54 -15.63 -12.41
CA THR A 122 4.07 -14.29 -12.09
C THR A 122 4.73 -14.25 -10.71
N ALA A 123 4.14 -14.91 -9.71
CA ALA A 123 4.72 -15.01 -8.39
C ALA A 123 6.06 -15.77 -8.42
N ILE A 124 6.13 -16.88 -9.14
CA ILE A 124 7.39 -17.64 -9.35
C ILE A 124 8.41 -16.74 -10.05
N GLN A 125 8.02 -16.01 -11.09
CA GLN A 125 8.92 -15.09 -11.80
C GLN A 125 9.47 -14.00 -10.88
N LYS A 126 8.67 -13.47 -9.95
CA LYS A 126 9.13 -12.49 -8.94
C LYS A 126 10.12 -13.12 -7.95
N MET A 127 9.96 -14.40 -7.58
CA MET A 127 10.88 -15.10 -6.67
C MET A 127 12.16 -15.52 -7.37
N GLU A 128 12.08 -16.16 -8.53
CA GLU A 128 13.20 -16.83 -9.20
C GLU A 128 13.92 -15.93 -10.21
N ARG A 129 13.20 -15.00 -10.85
CA ARG A 129 13.72 -14.05 -11.85
C ARG A 129 14.43 -14.75 -13.00
N TYR A 130 13.72 -15.69 -13.60
CA TYR A 130 14.23 -16.36 -14.80
C TYR A 130 14.50 -15.36 -15.91
N GLU A 131 15.56 -15.61 -16.66
CA GLU A 131 15.83 -14.95 -17.92
C GLU A 131 15.04 -15.61 -19.05
N GLU A 132 14.74 -14.83 -20.10
CA GLU A 132 14.09 -15.37 -21.29
C GLU A 132 14.96 -16.49 -21.89
N GLY A 133 14.31 -17.62 -22.19
CA GLY A 133 15.02 -18.82 -22.70
C GLY A 133 15.75 -19.67 -21.67
N HIS A 134 15.79 -19.26 -20.37
CA HIS A 134 16.43 -20.00 -19.28
C HIS A 134 15.44 -20.44 -18.18
N VAL A 135 14.19 -20.62 -18.53
CA VAL A 135 13.15 -21.10 -17.61
C VAL A 135 13.26 -22.63 -17.48
N PRO A 136 13.27 -23.21 -16.27
CA PRO A 136 13.32 -24.66 -16.11
C PRO A 136 12.01 -25.29 -16.61
N THR A 137 12.11 -26.52 -17.12
CA THR A 137 10.94 -27.29 -17.56
C THR A 137 10.08 -27.77 -16.41
N SER A 138 10.61 -27.77 -15.18
CA SER A 138 9.92 -28.14 -13.96
C SER A 138 10.50 -27.41 -12.76
N GLN A 139 9.63 -26.89 -11.90
CA GLN A 139 9.95 -26.21 -10.65
C GLN A 139 9.12 -26.82 -9.52
N THR A 140 9.75 -27.05 -8.38
CA THR A 140 9.02 -27.37 -7.15
C THR A 140 8.30 -26.10 -6.66
N LEU A 141 7.03 -26.26 -6.31
CA LEU A 141 6.22 -25.22 -5.71
C LEU A 141 5.56 -25.74 -4.44
N TYR A 142 5.60 -24.95 -3.40
CA TYR A 142 4.89 -25.20 -2.15
C TYR A 142 3.73 -24.24 -2.03
N ALA A 143 2.57 -24.74 -1.64
CA ALA A 143 1.38 -23.94 -1.40
C ALA A 143 0.94 -24.11 0.05
N ARG A 144 0.57 -23.01 0.72
CA ARG A 144 -0.14 -23.04 2.00
C ARG A 144 -1.28 -22.06 2.00
N ALA A 145 -2.32 -22.35 2.80
CA ALA A 145 -3.38 -21.41 3.06
C ALA A 145 -3.11 -20.65 4.36
N TYR A 146 -3.60 -19.43 4.46
CA TYR A 146 -3.67 -18.69 5.72
C TYR A 146 -5.12 -18.39 6.10
N SER A 147 -5.37 -18.19 7.37
CA SER A 147 -6.63 -17.71 7.92
C SER A 147 -6.35 -16.50 8.80
N LEU A 148 -7.03 -15.40 8.52
CA LEU A 148 -6.95 -14.14 9.25
C LEU A 148 -8.25 -13.91 10.02
N LEU A 149 -8.16 -13.74 11.33
CA LEU A 149 -9.29 -13.40 12.19
C LEU A 149 -8.85 -12.40 13.25
N ASN A 150 -9.51 -11.26 13.35
CA ASN A 150 -9.23 -10.20 14.33
C ASN A 150 -7.75 -9.74 14.36
N GLY A 151 -7.06 -9.77 13.23
CA GLY A 151 -5.64 -9.41 13.14
C GLY A 151 -4.65 -10.56 13.37
N ASP A 152 -5.10 -11.69 13.88
CA ASP A 152 -4.28 -12.89 14.07
C ASP A 152 -4.30 -13.76 12.82
N THR A 153 -3.11 -14.18 12.37
CA THR A 153 -2.95 -15.04 11.20
C THR A 153 -2.41 -16.41 11.60
N ILE A 154 -3.09 -17.45 11.14
CA ILE A 154 -2.64 -18.83 11.27
C ILE A 154 -2.45 -19.45 9.88
N TYR A 155 -1.61 -20.48 9.80
CA TYR A 155 -1.25 -21.10 8.54
C TYR A 155 -1.57 -22.59 8.53
N SER A 156 -1.88 -23.13 7.36
CA SER A 156 -2.00 -24.58 7.14
C SER A 156 -0.63 -25.24 7.02
N ASN A 157 -0.62 -26.57 6.87
CA ASN A 157 0.52 -27.28 6.31
C ASN A 157 0.82 -26.76 4.89
N SER A 158 2.07 -26.93 4.44
CA SER A 158 2.41 -26.74 3.02
C SER A 158 2.13 -28.02 2.22
N VAL A 159 1.67 -27.84 0.98
CA VAL A 159 1.49 -28.90 -0.02
C VAL A 159 2.50 -28.67 -1.12
N LYS A 160 3.35 -29.69 -1.34
CA LYS A 160 4.35 -29.72 -2.41
C LYS A 160 3.71 -30.17 -3.71
N MET A 161 4.01 -29.48 -4.81
CA MET A 161 3.60 -29.82 -6.18
C MET A 161 4.75 -29.53 -7.16
N SER A 162 4.64 -30.07 -8.37
CA SER A 162 5.52 -29.77 -9.49
C SER A 162 4.79 -28.89 -10.48
N VAL A 163 5.42 -27.82 -10.98
CA VAL A 163 4.87 -26.94 -12.00
C VAL A 163 5.87 -26.75 -13.14
N ALA A 164 5.38 -26.55 -14.35
CA ALA A 164 6.18 -26.07 -15.48
C ALA A 164 5.94 -24.54 -15.59
N PRO A 165 6.89 -23.72 -15.11
CA PRO A 165 6.82 -22.28 -15.23
C PRO A 165 7.13 -21.85 -16.66
N TYR A 166 6.87 -20.59 -16.97
CA TYR A 166 7.27 -19.96 -18.23
C TYR A 166 7.74 -18.53 -17.96
N TYR A 167 8.52 -17.97 -18.88
CA TYR A 167 9.00 -16.61 -18.75
C TYR A 167 7.83 -15.61 -18.80
N ILE A 168 7.81 -14.71 -17.84
CA ILE A 168 6.90 -13.57 -17.79
C ILE A 168 7.76 -12.32 -17.60
N GLU A 169 7.72 -11.42 -18.57
CA GLU A 169 8.33 -10.11 -18.38
C GLU A 169 7.57 -9.33 -17.30
N LEU A 170 8.26 -9.03 -16.20
CA LEU A 170 7.68 -8.20 -15.14
C LEU A 170 7.61 -6.76 -15.63
N SER A 171 6.42 -6.19 -15.62
CA SER A 171 6.21 -4.78 -15.95
C SER A 171 6.91 -3.87 -14.95
N ASP A 172 7.32 -2.68 -15.41
CA ASP A 172 7.86 -1.67 -14.53
C ASP A 172 6.79 -1.14 -13.58
N ALA A 173 7.18 -0.94 -12.35
CA ALA A 173 6.34 -0.30 -11.35
C ALA A 173 6.37 1.22 -11.55
N PRO A 174 5.24 1.93 -11.32
CA PRO A 174 5.27 3.38 -11.26
C PRO A 174 6.17 3.83 -10.11
N VAL A 175 6.78 5.01 -10.26
CA VAL A 175 7.59 5.59 -9.18
C VAL A 175 6.74 5.73 -7.92
N GLU A 176 7.27 5.26 -6.79
CA GLU A 176 6.62 5.39 -5.50
C GLU A 176 6.58 6.86 -5.09
N THR A 177 5.38 7.40 -4.95
CA THR A 177 5.17 8.81 -4.59
C THR A 177 4.77 8.92 -3.13
N TRP A 178 5.33 9.89 -2.43
CA TRP A 178 4.94 10.30 -1.09
C TRP A 178 4.52 11.76 -1.10
N TYR A 179 3.69 12.14 -0.15
CA TYR A 179 3.05 13.44 -0.12
C TYR A 179 3.31 14.14 1.21
N LEU A 180 3.61 15.43 1.13
CA LEU A 180 3.69 16.35 2.26
C LEU A 180 2.30 16.87 2.58
N VAL A 181 1.96 16.94 3.87
CA VAL A 181 0.67 17.45 4.35
C VAL A 181 0.84 18.09 5.71
N GLY A 182 0.14 19.17 5.96
CA GLY A 182 0.16 19.85 7.25
C GLY A 182 0.23 21.37 7.16
N GLY A 183 0.57 22.02 8.25
CA GLY A 183 0.46 23.46 8.40
C GLY A 183 1.36 24.31 7.48
N SER A 184 2.36 23.72 6.83
CA SER A 184 3.19 24.39 5.82
C SER A 184 2.66 24.23 4.39
N PHE A 185 1.58 23.46 4.17
CA PHE A 185 1.11 23.07 2.85
C PHE A 185 -0.37 23.39 2.66
N GLY A 186 -0.75 23.73 1.42
CA GLY A 186 -2.13 24.03 1.06
C GLY A 186 -2.72 25.15 1.92
N ASP A 187 -3.88 24.89 2.48
CA ASP A 187 -4.55 25.78 3.42
C ASP A 187 -4.17 25.53 4.90
N GLY A 188 -3.22 24.63 5.15
CA GLY A 188 -2.79 24.24 6.47
C GLY A 188 -3.75 23.30 7.22
N SER A 189 -4.81 22.83 6.59
CA SER A 189 -5.91 22.10 7.24
C SER A 189 -5.66 20.60 7.42
N TRP A 190 -4.56 20.06 6.96
CA TRP A 190 -4.28 18.60 6.95
C TRP A 190 -5.23 17.78 6.06
N GLY A 191 -5.99 18.46 5.20
CA GLY A 191 -6.95 17.82 4.31
C GLY A 191 -6.28 17.01 3.18
N ASN A 192 -6.93 15.94 2.77
CA ASN A 192 -6.43 15.08 1.69
C ASN A 192 -6.27 15.79 0.33
N ALA A 193 -7.02 16.88 0.11
CA ALA A 193 -6.90 17.71 -1.10
C ALA A 193 -5.72 18.70 -1.06
N GLN A 194 -5.02 18.79 0.07
CA GLN A 194 -3.97 19.78 0.34
C GLN A 194 -2.58 19.13 0.45
N VAL A 195 -2.37 18.06 -0.28
CA VAL A 195 -1.10 17.32 -0.26
C VAL A 195 -0.18 17.76 -1.39
N VAL A 196 1.12 17.79 -1.14
CA VAL A 196 2.16 18.14 -2.12
C VAL A 196 3.05 16.93 -2.37
N PRO A 197 3.20 16.44 -3.61
CA PRO A 197 3.99 15.27 -3.90
C PRO A 197 5.51 15.58 -3.83
N LEU A 198 6.28 14.61 -3.35
CA LEU A 198 7.70 14.56 -3.61
C LEU A 198 7.91 13.91 -4.98
N LEU A 199 8.82 14.47 -5.78
CA LEU A 199 9.11 14.02 -7.13
C LEU A 199 10.45 13.29 -7.20
N PRO A 200 10.67 12.40 -8.19
CA PRO A 200 11.96 11.77 -8.40
C PRO A 200 13.09 12.80 -8.43
N MET A 201 14.14 12.55 -7.68
CA MET A 201 15.29 13.46 -7.62
C MET A 201 16.13 13.32 -8.88
N GLU A 202 16.41 14.44 -9.55
CA GLU A 202 17.25 14.47 -10.74
C GLU A 202 18.63 13.84 -10.48
N GLY A 203 19.11 13.03 -11.40
CA GLY A 203 20.40 12.34 -11.29
C GLY A 203 20.41 11.14 -10.34
N GLN A 204 19.26 10.77 -9.77
CA GLN A 204 19.09 9.55 -9.00
C GLN A 204 18.22 8.55 -9.77
N GLU A 205 18.70 7.32 -9.84
CA GLU A 205 17.92 6.25 -10.44
C GLU A 205 16.96 5.64 -9.42
N TYR A 206 15.82 5.18 -9.88
CA TYR A 206 14.90 4.38 -9.10
C TYR A 206 14.84 2.95 -9.64
N ASP A 207 14.52 2.02 -8.77
CA ASP A 207 14.29 0.63 -9.14
C ASP A 207 13.00 0.52 -9.97
N LYS A 208 13.14 0.17 -11.24
CA LYS A 208 12.01 0.11 -12.18
C LYS A 208 10.99 -0.98 -11.83
N LYS A 209 11.40 -2.03 -11.11
CA LYS A 209 10.49 -3.14 -10.77
C LYS A 209 9.69 -2.89 -9.49
N THR A 210 10.23 -2.08 -8.58
CA THR A 210 9.57 -1.72 -7.32
C THR A 210 9.06 -0.29 -7.29
N GLY A 211 9.52 0.57 -8.18
CA GLY A 211 9.23 2.00 -8.20
C GLY A 211 9.95 2.79 -7.09
N LYS A 212 10.79 2.14 -6.29
CA LYS A 212 11.45 2.75 -5.13
C LYS A 212 12.76 3.44 -5.52
N GLY A 213 13.03 4.55 -4.87
CA GLY A 213 14.22 5.37 -5.12
C GLY A 213 14.25 6.61 -4.26
N VAL A 214 14.99 7.61 -4.70
CA VAL A 214 15.10 8.88 -3.99
C VAL A 214 14.14 9.89 -4.60
N ILE A 215 13.24 10.41 -3.78
CA ILE A 215 12.30 11.47 -4.13
C ILE A 215 12.59 12.72 -3.31
N SER A 216 12.30 13.88 -3.82
CA SER A 216 12.62 15.14 -3.16
C SER A 216 11.57 16.22 -3.42
N TRP A 217 11.59 17.22 -2.54
CA TRP A 217 10.86 18.47 -2.67
C TRP A 217 11.72 19.59 -2.10
N THR A 218 11.68 20.77 -2.70
CA THR A 218 12.36 21.97 -2.18
C THR A 218 11.37 23.11 -2.16
N GLY A 219 11.24 23.76 -1.01
CA GLY A 219 10.33 24.89 -0.85
C GLY A 219 10.40 25.50 0.54
N TYR A 220 9.50 26.42 0.83
CA TYR A 220 9.43 27.10 2.10
C TYR A 220 8.66 26.28 3.13
N LEU A 221 9.26 26.09 4.30
CA LEU A 221 8.62 25.49 5.46
C LEU A 221 8.43 26.56 6.54
N SER A 222 7.22 26.70 7.04
CA SER A 222 6.96 27.41 8.28
C SER A 222 7.32 26.52 9.48
N THR A 223 7.26 27.07 10.69
CA THR A 223 7.40 26.28 11.93
C THR A 223 6.13 25.48 12.27
N ALA A 224 5.08 25.58 11.45
CA ALA A 224 3.92 24.72 11.58
C ALA A 224 4.26 23.26 11.25
N GLY A 225 3.64 22.34 11.97
CA GLY A 225 3.92 20.93 11.81
C GLY A 225 3.45 20.36 10.48
N PHE A 226 4.13 19.32 10.00
CA PHE A 226 3.73 18.54 8.83
C PHE A 226 4.13 17.07 8.98
N LYS A 227 3.63 16.23 8.13
CA LYS A 227 3.99 14.81 7.99
C LYS A 227 4.12 14.42 6.53
N LEU A 228 4.72 13.26 6.29
CA LEU A 228 4.66 12.60 5.00
C LEU A 228 3.63 11.48 5.09
N LYS A 229 2.91 11.24 3.98
CA LYS A 229 2.05 10.06 3.80
C LYS A 229 2.18 9.49 2.41
N LYS A 230 2.03 8.17 2.29
CA LYS A 230 2.16 7.47 1.01
C LYS A 230 0.89 7.57 0.17
N ASN A 231 -0.27 7.51 0.78
CA ASN A 231 -1.55 7.62 0.10
C ASN A 231 -2.13 9.04 0.29
N PRO A 232 -2.40 9.81 -0.79
CA PRO A 232 -2.95 11.15 -0.66
C PRO A 232 -4.35 11.16 -0.03
N ALA A 233 -5.12 10.06 -0.14
CA ALA A 233 -6.49 9.98 0.36
C ALA A 233 -6.62 9.34 1.75
N SER A 234 -5.58 8.64 2.26
CA SER A 234 -5.62 7.89 3.52
C SER A 234 -4.30 7.98 4.27
N TRP A 235 -4.32 7.66 5.57
CA TRP A 235 -3.14 7.51 6.42
C TRP A 235 -2.69 6.05 6.58
N ASP A 236 -3.44 5.09 6.03
CA ASP A 236 -3.27 3.67 6.31
C ASP A 236 -2.09 3.01 5.59
N ASP A 237 -1.65 3.57 4.44
CA ASP A 237 -0.63 2.95 3.58
C ASP A 237 0.82 3.32 3.93
N GLY A 238 1.02 4.13 4.92
CA GLY A 238 2.34 4.57 5.36
C GLY A 238 2.41 6.06 5.66
N GLN A 239 3.13 6.40 6.71
CA GLN A 239 3.35 7.76 7.15
C GLN A 239 4.74 7.93 7.76
N VAL A 240 5.25 9.17 7.74
CA VAL A 240 6.47 9.56 8.44
C VAL A 240 6.18 10.78 9.29
N GLY A 241 6.52 10.69 10.55
CA GLY A 241 6.42 11.77 11.51
C GLY A 241 7.74 11.98 12.27
N GLN A 242 7.73 12.90 13.24
CA GLN A 242 8.86 13.17 14.11
C GLN A 242 8.82 12.28 15.35
N GLY A 243 9.96 11.74 15.73
CA GLY A 243 10.20 11.03 16.98
C GLY A 243 10.50 12.00 18.13
N ALA A 244 11.56 11.76 18.89
CA ALA A 244 11.89 12.53 20.07
C ALA A 244 12.31 13.99 19.75
N SER A 245 12.93 14.25 18.60
CA SER A 245 13.41 15.57 18.20
C SER A 245 13.49 15.71 16.68
N PHE A 246 13.68 16.94 16.19
CA PHE A 246 13.92 17.18 14.78
C PHE A 246 15.18 16.45 14.31
N GLY A 247 15.03 15.69 13.22
CA GLY A 247 16.07 14.81 12.67
C GLY A 247 15.91 13.35 13.10
N ASP A 248 15.11 13.07 14.12
CA ASP A 248 14.67 11.73 14.48
C ASP A 248 13.29 11.52 13.84
N PHE A 249 13.21 10.65 12.84
CA PHE A 249 11.98 10.40 12.08
C PHE A 249 11.52 8.96 12.31
N VAL A 250 10.22 8.80 12.56
CA VAL A 250 9.58 7.50 12.79
C VAL A 250 8.60 7.18 11.67
N TYR A 251 8.56 5.91 11.31
CA TYR A 251 7.85 5.41 10.14
C TYR A 251 6.69 4.52 10.57
N ASN A 252 5.53 4.70 9.94
CA ASN A 252 4.32 3.91 10.17
C ASN A 252 3.83 3.91 11.63
N ASP A 253 4.15 4.96 12.37
CA ASP A 253 3.68 5.16 13.73
C ASP A 253 2.59 6.23 13.76
N GLY A 254 1.34 5.81 13.98
CA GLY A 254 0.18 6.69 14.10
C GLY A 254 0.25 7.66 15.29
N GLY A 255 1.07 7.34 16.32
CA GLY A 255 1.34 8.17 17.47
C GLY A 255 2.50 9.17 17.30
N SER A 256 3.19 9.17 16.14
CA SER A 256 4.30 10.07 15.88
C SER A 256 3.90 11.55 15.94
N SER A 257 4.81 12.40 16.39
CA SER A 257 4.61 13.85 16.39
C SER A 257 4.69 14.44 14.98
N ASP A 258 4.21 15.68 14.83
CA ASP A 258 4.40 16.44 13.60
C ASP A 258 5.86 16.84 13.45
N ILE A 259 6.38 16.76 12.23
CA ILE A 259 7.72 17.24 11.90
C ILE A 259 7.70 18.77 11.93
N LYS A 260 8.57 19.38 12.74
CA LYS A 260 8.68 20.84 12.87
C LYS A 260 10.12 21.26 12.61
N VAL A 261 10.34 22.08 11.58
CA VAL A 261 11.65 22.69 11.38
C VAL A 261 11.94 23.70 12.50
N PRO A 262 13.20 23.82 12.96
CA PRO A 262 13.54 24.71 14.07
C PRO A 262 13.39 26.20 13.73
N THR A 263 13.51 26.55 12.45
CA THR A 263 13.39 27.93 11.95
C THR A 263 12.67 27.91 10.62
N ALA A 264 11.72 28.81 10.41
CA ALA A 264 11.06 28.96 9.11
C ALA A 264 12.06 29.37 8.02
N GLY A 265 11.93 28.82 6.82
CA GLY A 265 12.83 29.09 5.71
C GLY A 265 12.69 28.09 4.58
N TYR A 266 13.56 28.19 3.58
CA TYR A 266 13.63 27.25 2.49
C TYR A 266 14.42 26.00 2.90
N TYR A 267 13.84 24.83 2.60
CA TYR A 267 14.40 23.52 2.90
C TYR A 267 14.32 22.60 1.69
N THR A 268 15.24 21.67 1.62
CA THR A 268 15.15 20.49 0.75
C THR A 268 14.80 19.29 1.62
N ILE A 269 13.72 18.62 1.25
CA ILE A 269 13.29 17.35 1.81
C ILE A 269 13.69 16.27 0.80
N THR A 270 14.43 15.27 1.23
CA THR A 270 14.84 14.12 0.43
C THR A 270 14.41 12.86 1.15
N PHE A 271 13.70 11.98 0.46
CA PHE A 271 13.24 10.72 1.01
C PHE A 271 13.69 9.55 0.15
N ASP A 272 14.51 8.68 0.71
CA ASP A 272 14.89 7.41 0.12
C ASP A 272 13.84 6.36 0.50
N THR A 273 12.98 6.02 -0.45
CA THR A 273 11.87 5.10 -0.23
C THR A 273 12.30 3.62 -0.19
N LYS A 274 13.53 3.30 -0.64
CA LYS A 274 14.12 1.97 -0.48
C LYS A 274 14.51 1.70 0.98
N ASN A 275 15.22 2.67 1.57
CA ASN A 275 15.83 2.52 2.90
C ASN A 275 14.99 3.18 4.00
N LEU A 276 13.85 3.80 3.65
CA LEU A 276 13.02 4.59 4.57
C LEU A 276 13.84 5.63 5.32
N LYS A 277 14.62 6.44 4.58
CA LYS A 277 15.45 7.48 5.16
C LYS A 277 15.00 8.87 4.70
N LEU A 278 14.46 9.63 5.64
CA LEU A 278 14.10 11.03 5.45
C LEU A 278 15.26 11.93 5.88
N LYS A 279 15.54 12.94 5.04
CA LYS A 279 16.50 14.01 5.34
C LYS A 279 15.86 15.35 5.04
N ILE A 280 15.99 16.30 5.95
CA ILE A 280 15.48 17.66 5.80
C ILE A 280 16.63 18.61 6.13
N VAL A 281 17.04 19.42 5.16
CA VAL A 281 18.16 20.35 5.31
C VAL A 281 17.79 21.74 4.81
N PRO A 282 18.34 22.80 5.40
CA PRO A 282 18.17 24.15 4.83
C PRO A 282 18.65 24.18 3.38
N TYR A 283 17.86 24.83 2.52
CA TYR A 283 18.22 25.06 1.14
C TYR A 283 19.21 26.23 1.06
N THR A 284 20.35 26.01 0.40
CA THR A 284 21.43 27.00 0.29
C THR A 284 21.57 27.58 -1.11
N GLY A 285 20.69 27.24 -2.04
CA GLY A 285 20.67 27.76 -3.40
C GLY A 285 20.14 29.20 -3.50
N ALA A 286 20.03 29.70 -4.72
CA ALA A 286 19.38 30.99 -4.97
C ALA A 286 17.91 30.89 -4.58
N ALA A 287 17.36 32.00 -4.05
CA ALA A 287 15.93 32.06 -3.73
C ALA A 287 15.11 31.71 -4.99
N PRO A 288 14.14 30.78 -4.89
CA PRO A 288 13.30 30.43 -6.04
C PRO A 288 12.55 31.66 -6.58
N THR A 289 12.35 31.68 -7.90
CA THR A 289 11.53 32.74 -8.52
C THR A 289 10.06 32.55 -8.15
N VAL A 290 9.44 33.59 -7.62
CA VAL A 290 8.01 33.61 -7.34
C VAL A 290 7.26 34.04 -8.60
N TYR A 291 6.31 33.21 -9.02
CA TYR A 291 5.41 33.53 -10.12
C TYR A 291 4.03 33.90 -9.57
N THR A 292 3.40 34.89 -10.16
CA THR A 292 2.05 35.34 -9.76
C THR A 292 0.95 34.52 -10.42
N SER A 293 1.25 33.93 -11.58
CA SER A 293 0.35 33.04 -12.32
C SER A 293 1.14 32.02 -13.12
N MET A 294 0.55 30.85 -13.31
CA MET A 294 1.05 29.80 -14.20
C MET A 294 -0.11 29.25 -15.01
N ALA A 295 0.16 28.89 -16.25
CA ALA A 295 -0.79 28.23 -17.14
C ALA A 295 -0.11 27.08 -17.89
N LEU A 296 -0.92 26.14 -18.38
CA LEU A 296 -0.49 24.99 -19.16
C LEU A 296 -1.11 25.08 -20.57
N PRO A 297 -0.60 25.92 -21.48
CA PRO A 297 -1.04 25.93 -22.87
C PRO A 297 -0.58 24.66 -23.59
N GLY A 298 -1.42 24.13 -24.44
CA GLY A 298 -1.12 22.93 -25.21
C GLY A 298 -2.08 22.72 -26.37
N LYS A 299 -1.94 21.59 -27.04
CA LYS A 299 -2.85 21.21 -28.13
C LYS A 299 -4.31 21.12 -27.64
N HIS A 300 -4.51 20.72 -26.39
CA HIS A 300 -5.82 20.57 -25.76
C HIS A 300 -6.60 21.90 -25.65
N ASP A 301 -5.93 23.05 -25.71
CA ASP A 301 -6.52 24.40 -25.64
C ASP A 301 -6.11 25.32 -26.80
N GLY A 302 -5.53 24.76 -27.88
CA GLY A 302 -5.13 25.48 -29.07
C GLY A 302 -3.86 26.33 -28.93
N TRP A 303 -3.01 26.03 -27.95
CA TRP A 303 -1.71 26.70 -27.71
C TRP A 303 -1.81 28.20 -27.37
N THR A 304 -2.92 28.61 -26.81
CA THR A 304 -3.10 30.03 -26.41
C THR A 304 -2.51 30.28 -25.02
N VAL A 305 -1.52 31.16 -24.92
CA VAL A 305 -0.90 31.50 -23.63
C VAL A 305 -1.90 32.18 -22.69
N ALA A 306 -2.67 33.16 -23.19
CA ALA A 306 -3.69 33.85 -22.42
C ALA A 306 -4.95 33.02 -22.14
N GLY A 307 -5.13 31.92 -22.86
CA GLY A 307 -6.24 30.96 -22.70
C GLY A 307 -5.83 29.59 -22.26
N GLY A 308 -4.54 29.37 -21.91
CA GLY A 308 -4.05 28.11 -21.42
C GLY A 308 -4.75 27.69 -20.14
N THR A 309 -4.81 26.37 -19.90
CA THR A 309 -5.39 25.84 -18.68
C THR A 309 -4.70 26.45 -17.47
N PRO A 310 -5.40 27.22 -16.62
CA PRO A 310 -4.79 27.87 -15.48
C PRO A 310 -4.32 26.82 -14.46
N MET A 311 -3.14 27.05 -13.89
CA MET A 311 -2.61 26.25 -12.82
C MET A 311 -2.94 26.89 -11.47
N THR A 312 -3.19 26.06 -10.47
CA THR A 312 -3.44 26.49 -9.10
C THR A 312 -2.17 26.33 -8.28
N ALA A 313 -1.79 27.35 -7.52
CA ALA A 313 -0.71 27.28 -6.57
C ALA A 313 -1.03 26.27 -5.46
N GLU A 314 -0.06 25.44 -5.09
CA GLU A 314 -0.23 24.36 -4.09
C GLU A 314 -0.29 24.88 -2.65
N THR A 315 0.22 26.06 -2.37
CA THR A 315 0.10 26.67 -1.04
C THR A 315 -0.48 28.06 -1.12
N SER A 316 -1.43 28.35 -0.24
CA SER A 316 -1.94 29.70 0.00
C SER A 316 -1.31 30.37 1.23
N VAL A 317 -0.51 29.62 2.01
CA VAL A 317 -0.02 30.03 3.32
C VAL A 317 1.29 30.81 3.22
N VAL A 318 2.10 30.49 2.21
CA VAL A 318 3.43 31.12 1.99
C VAL A 318 3.71 31.19 0.50
N GLU A 319 4.72 31.96 0.13
CA GLU A 319 5.24 32.00 -1.25
C GLU A 319 5.41 30.60 -1.80
N ASN A 320 4.63 30.30 -2.81
CA ASN A 320 4.53 28.95 -3.37
C ASN A 320 5.22 28.89 -4.72
N HIS A 321 6.04 27.88 -4.89
CA HIS A 321 6.75 27.59 -6.13
C HIS A 321 6.20 26.35 -6.84
N ASP A 322 5.23 25.68 -6.22
CA ASP A 322 4.60 24.48 -6.76
C ASP A 322 3.22 24.81 -7.31
N TRP A 323 2.95 24.36 -8.54
CA TRP A 323 1.74 24.66 -9.28
C TRP A 323 1.17 23.37 -9.85
N LYS A 324 -0.14 23.20 -9.79
CA LYS A 324 -0.84 22.05 -10.34
C LYS A 324 -1.92 22.44 -11.34
N ALA A 325 -2.12 21.57 -12.32
CA ALA A 325 -3.29 21.57 -13.20
C ALA A 325 -3.66 20.12 -13.51
N THR A 326 -4.93 19.87 -13.74
CA THR A 326 -5.43 18.61 -14.27
C THR A 326 -5.90 18.83 -15.69
N VAL A 327 -5.31 18.12 -16.64
CA VAL A 327 -5.70 18.16 -18.05
C VAL A 327 -5.92 16.75 -18.57
N THR A 328 -6.86 16.60 -19.51
CA THR A 328 -7.08 15.33 -20.20
C THR A 328 -6.51 15.44 -21.60
N PHE A 329 -5.56 14.56 -21.92
CA PHE A 329 -5.04 14.42 -23.26
C PHE A 329 -5.89 13.38 -24.02
N ALA A 330 -6.35 13.74 -25.23
CA ALA A 330 -7.20 12.86 -26.02
C ALA A 330 -6.42 11.68 -26.63
N GLU A 331 -5.14 11.89 -26.90
CA GLU A 331 -4.28 10.90 -27.57
C GLU A 331 -2.92 10.78 -26.88
N LYS A 332 -2.37 9.58 -26.89
CA LYS A 332 -0.98 9.36 -26.48
C LYS A 332 -0.05 10.06 -27.49
N SER A 333 0.90 10.84 -27.00
CA SER A 333 1.93 11.44 -27.86
C SER A 333 2.75 10.35 -28.57
N THR A 334 2.72 10.34 -29.90
CA THR A 334 3.45 9.38 -30.74
C THR A 334 4.53 10.01 -31.60
N GLY A 335 5.06 11.16 -31.20
CA GLY A 335 6.11 11.87 -31.94
C GLY A 335 5.87 13.37 -32.01
N ALA A 336 6.46 14.04 -33.04
CA ALA A 336 6.42 15.50 -33.17
C ALA A 336 5.00 16.11 -33.25
N ASP A 337 4.01 15.33 -33.62
CA ASP A 337 2.60 15.75 -33.76
C ASP A 337 1.70 15.32 -32.59
N GLY A 338 2.26 14.72 -31.54
CA GLY A 338 1.50 14.30 -30.37
C GLY A 338 0.96 15.47 -29.57
N GLU A 339 0.02 15.18 -28.65
CA GLU A 339 -0.48 16.18 -27.71
C GLU A 339 0.60 16.62 -26.74
N GLY A 340 1.22 17.77 -27.03
CA GLY A 340 2.19 18.41 -26.17
C GLY A 340 1.57 19.56 -25.38
N CYS A 341 2.24 19.94 -24.30
CA CYS A 341 1.93 21.14 -23.54
C CYS A 341 3.24 21.86 -23.13
N LYS A 342 3.11 23.10 -22.70
CA LYS A 342 4.22 23.90 -22.13
C LYS A 342 3.73 24.59 -20.86
N PHE A 343 4.67 25.01 -20.03
CA PHE A 343 4.38 25.88 -18.91
C PHE A 343 4.54 27.35 -19.34
N ALA A 344 3.62 28.20 -18.95
CA ALA A 344 3.65 29.65 -19.14
C ALA A 344 3.56 30.34 -17.78
N ALA A 345 4.55 31.16 -17.45
CA ALA A 345 4.60 31.92 -16.21
C ALA A 345 4.26 33.38 -16.45
N ASN A 346 3.46 33.99 -15.57
CA ASN A 346 3.09 35.41 -15.60
C ASN A 346 2.57 35.87 -16.97
N GLU A 347 1.78 35.04 -17.67
CA GLU A 347 1.25 35.28 -19.00
C GLU A 347 2.32 35.49 -20.10
N ILE A 348 3.59 35.28 -19.80
CA ILE A 348 4.70 35.41 -20.75
C ILE A 348 4.98 34.07 -21.38
N GLY A 349 4.71 33.91 -22.66
CA GLY A 349 4.78 32.66 -23.41
C GLY A 349 6.18 32.16 -23.73
N ARG A 350 6.99 31.81 -22.74
CA ARG A 350 8.15 30.92 -22.91
C ARG A 350 8.52 30.27 -21.58
N ALA A 351 8.09 29.05 -21.38
CA ALA A 351 8.78 28.18 -20.45
C ALA A 351 9.70 27.26 -21.25
N HIS A 352 10.98 27.26 -20.96
CA HIS A 352 11.87 26.18 -21.38
C HIS A 352 11.70 25.02 -20.40
N VAL A 353 11.30 23.91 -20.92
CA VAL A 353 11.41 22.62 -20.23
C VAL A 353 12.75 22.01 -20.59
#